data_886b2ca479049974791af7f775cc681f
#
_entry.id   886b2ca479049974791af7f775cc681f
#
_cell.length_a   1.000
_cell.length_b   1.000
_cell.length_c   1.000
_cell.angle_alpha   90.00
_cell.angle_beta   90.00
_cell.angle_gamma   90.00
#
_symmetry.space_group_name_H-M   'P 1'
#
loop_
_entity.id
_entity.type
_entity.pdbx_description
1 polymer ?
#
loop_
_entity_poly.entity_id
_entity_poly.type
_entity_poly.pdbx_seq_one_letter_code
_entity_poly.pdbx_strand_id
1 'polypeptide(L)'
;MDKELIKRFALLFRGLERSYFTLRIKGKKASGKTEGYQSAVHEKRTMSTFEDHLNGKLGISIVPINEKNACFWGALDLDQYPLDHTALVKTVQRHKIPLVVCRSKSGGGHLYLFLKEAVPAETLKTKLKEIASELGLARTPDGTSATEIFPKQIEHSEKGIKKDTGSGLNLPYYDHENGLRYAFNPDGSAATLQEFIEMAEAASITPEELGNLVQKETVAIDERLKFGPPCLQTLLRQGFPEGTRNNGLFNLGVYLRKAFPNEWETKILEYNQAVLQPPLDLQEVNVVADQIRKKDYQYKCSDQPISSFCNRDLCRSRRYGVGGSTNTARVANLRKYDSEPPLWFLDVNGRPVELDTDALQRQPRFQILCMEQINEMPSTITRQAWEAQMNSLLSAMVQTEGAIISTSEDTSIRGQFYELLEEFTTHMQSAVDREEILLRRPWTNGSNNRTYFRMKDLEAYLKRQKFNDYRSNKIAQRLRDI
;
A
#
# COMPACT_ATOMS: atom_id res chain seq x y z
N MET A 1 -42.82 5.35 -6.76
CA MET A 1 -41.51 5.12 -7.42
C MET A 1 -41.40 3.73 -7.96
N ASP A 2 -40.73 3.54 -9.09
CA ASP A 2 -40.50 2.22 -9.69
C ASP A 2 -39.65 1.34 -8.75
N LYS A 3 -40.15 0.16 -8.40
CA LYS A 3 -39.45 -0.81 -7.52
C LYS A 3 -38.15 -1.32 -8.12
N GLU A 4 -38.05 -1.41 -9.43
CA GLU A 4 -36.84 -1.85 -10.11
C GLU A 4 -35.73 -0.78 -10.01
N LEU A 5 -36.06 0.50 -10.13
CA LEU A 5 -35.11 1.59 -9.91
C LEU A 5 -34.57 1.59 -8.46
N ILE A 6 -35.46 1.39 -7.47
CA ILE A 6 -35.03 1.30 -6.06
C ILE A 6 -34.06 0.14 -5.86
N LYS A 7 -34.35 -1.02 -6.45
CA LYS A 7 -33.51 -2.22 -6.36
C LYS A 7 -32.15 -2.00 -7.01
N ARG A 8 -32.11 -1.44 -8.21
CA ARG A 8 -30.86 -1.11 -8.93
C ARG A 8 -30.02 -0.11 -8.14
N PHE A 9 -30.64 0.96 -7.62
CA PHE A 9 -29.98 1.92 -6.75
C PHE A 9 -29.39 1.25 -5.49
N ALA A 10 -30.14 0.41 -4.81
CA ALA A 10 -29.69 -0.33 -3.64
C ALA A 10 -28.52 -1.28 -3.96
N LEU A 11 -28.52 -1.88 -5.14
CA LEU A 11 -27.42 -2.75 -5.60
C LEU A 11 -26.13 -1.99 -5.86
N LEU A 12 -26.17 -0.74 -6.33
CA LEU A 12 -24.99 0.10 -6.51
C LEU A 12 -24.32 0.41 -5.17
N PHE A 13 -25.13 0.68 -4.12
CA PHE A 13 -24.62 1.09 -2.81
C PHE A 13 -24.58 -0.07 -1.79
N ARG A 14 -24.22 -1.27 -2.24
CA ARG A 14 -23.94 -2.40 -1.34
C ARG A 14 -22.77 -2.07 -0.43
N GLY A 15 -22.83 -2.42 0.84
CA GLY A 15 -21.78 -2.17 1.83
C GLY A 15 -22.17 -2.85 3.14
N LEU A 16 -21.80 -2.27 4.27
CA LEU A 16 -22.11 -2.82 5.58
C LEU A 16 -23.64 -3.03 5.73
N GLU A 17 -24.10 -4.27 5.88
CA GLU A 17 -25.54 -4.58 5.94
C GLU A 17 -26.14 -4.38 7.32
N ARG A 18 -25.38 -4.67 8.38
CA ARG A 18 -25.84 -4.67 9.78
C ARG A 18 -26.12 -3.29 10.37
N SER A 19 -25.68 -2.23 9.70
CA SER A 19 -25.89 -0.86 10.16
C SER A 19 -25.78 0.16 9.03
N TYR A 20 -26.38 1.31 9.25
CA TYR A 20 -26.29 2.49 8.39
C TYR A 20 -26.41 3.74 9.26
N PHE A 21 -26.18 4.92 8.67
CA PHE A 21 -26.39 6.17 9.38
C PHE A 21 -27.59 6.92 8.81
N THR A 22 -28.32 7.60 9.68
CA THR A 22 -29.35 8.57 9.30
C THR A 22 -28.87 9.97 9.58
N LEU A 23 -29.21 10.91 8.71
CA LEU A 23 -28.91 12.32 8.89
C LEU A 23 -30.09 13.02 9.58
N ARG A 24 -29.86 13.52 10.79
CA ARG A 24 -30.80 14.42 11.47
C ARG A 24 -30.33 15.86 11.37
N ILE A 25 -31.18 16.72 10.81
CA ILE A 25 -30.90 18.16 10.66
C ILE A 25 -31.25 18.87 11.95
N LYS A 26 -30.31 19.64 12.50
CA LYS A 26 -30.52 20.49 13.70
C LYS A 26 -30.93 21.93 13.36
N GLY A 27 -30.51 22.41 12.16
CA GLY A 27 -30.75 23.81 11.76
C GLY A 27 -29.75 24.27 10.69
N LYS A 28 -29.67 25.58 10.50
CA LYS A 28 -28.65 26.21 9.63
C LYS A 28 -27.71 27.04 10.49
N LYS A 29 -26.41 26.94 10.27
CA LYS A 29 -25.41 27.85 10.85
C LYS A 29 -25.57 29.27 10.29
N ALA A 30 -25.02 30.28 10.97
CA ALA A 30 -25.00 31.66 10.47
C ALA A 30 -24.32 31.78 9.07
N SER A 31 -23.45 30.86 8.73
CA SER A 31 -22.82 30.73 7.40
C SER A 31 -23.73 30.14 6.32
N GLY A 32 -25.00 29.83 6.61
CA GLY A 32 -25.91 29.14 5.68
C GLY A 32 -25.72 27.62 5.58
N LYS A 33 -24.64 27.05 6.16
CA LYS A 33 -24.37 25.62 6.17
C LYS A 33 -25.38 24.87 7.03
N THR A 34 -26.03 23.84 6.47
CA THR A 34 -26.96 22.98 7.21
C THR A 34 -26.22 22.23 8.31
N GLU A 35 -26.62 22.45 9.57
CA GLU A 35 -26.08 21.70 10.71
C GLU A 35 -26.91 20.46 10.95
N GLY A 36 -26.24 19.32 10.97
CA GLY A 36 -26.87 18.02 11.23
C GLY A 36 -25.84 17.05 11.81
N TYR A 37 -26.33 16.03 12.48
CA TYR A 37 -25.50 14.94 12.97
C TYR A 37 -25.97 13.62 12.37
N GLN A 38 -25.01 12.72 12.15
CA GLN A 38 -25.28 11.36 11.75
C GLN A 38 -25.52 10.51 13.01
N SER A 39 -26.61 9.74 13.01
CA SER A 39 -26.91 8.75 14.05
C SER A 39 -26.80 7.36 13.45
N ALA A 40 -26.04 6.48 14.09
CA ALA A 40 -25.95 5.09 13.67
C ALA A 40 -27.26 4.37 13.98
N VAL A 41 -27.74 3.60 13.01
CA VAL A 41 -28.87 2.67 13.14
C VAL A 41 -28.28 1.27 13.00
N HIS A 42 -28.42 0.45 14.03
CA HIS A 42 -27.87 -0.91 14.10
C HIS A 42 -28.90 -1.96 13.67
N GLU A 43 -29.43 -1.77 12.47
CA GLU A 43 -30.42 -2.63 11.85
C GLU A 43 -30.06 -2.87 10.39
N LYS A 44 -30.53 -4.00 9.84
CA LYS A 44 -30.35 -4.30 8.43
C LYS A 44 -31.20 -3.37 7.57
N ARG A 45 -30.58 -2.79 6.54
CA ARG A 45 -31.30 -1.99 5.55
C ARG A 45 -32.30 -2.86 4.77
N THR A 46 -33.45 -2.28 4.46
CA THR A 46 -34.48 -2.87 3.62
C THR A 46 -34.70 -2.03 2.36
N MET A 47 -35.45 -2.54 1.41
CA MET A 47 -35.83 -1.76 0.22
C MET A 47 -36.60 -0.51 0.59
N SER A 48 -37.41 -0.57 1.64
CA SER A 48 -38.12 0.60 2.18
C SER A 48 -37.17 1.69 2.68
N THR A 49 -36.00 1.32 3.24
CA THR A 49 -34.98 2.28 3.66
C THR A 49 -34.45 3.12 2.48
N PHE A 50 -34.24 2.47 1.34
CA PHE A 50 -33.82 3.18 0.12
C PHE A 50 -34.98 3.96 -0.51
N GLU A 51 -36.19 3.44 -0.49
CA GLU A 51 -37.38 4.14 -0.97
C GLU A 51 -37.63 5.42 -0.17
N ASP A 52 -37.53 5.37 1.15
CA ASP A 52 -37.67 6.53 2.01
C ASP A 52 -36.57 7.57 1.77
N HIS A 53 -35.35 7.12 1.44
CA HIS A 53 -34.27 8.03 1.06
C HIS A 53 -34.59 8.77 -0.25
N LEU A 54 -34.94 8.01 -1.27
CA LEU A 54 -35.24 8.56 -2.60
C LEU A 54 -36.50 9.46 -2.59
N ASN A 55 -37.44 9.20 -1.70
CA ASN A 55 -38.65 10.02 -1.49
C ASN A 55 -38.43 11.19 -0.50
N GLY A 56 -37.22 11.46 -0.05
CA GLY A 56 -36.93 12.59 0.83
C GLY A 56 -37.38 12.43 2.30
N LYS A 57 -37.82 11.23 2.71
CA LYS A 57 -38.31 10.99 4.08
C LYS A 57 -37.16 10.72 5.06
N LEU A 58 -36.11 9.99 4.62
CA LEU A 58 -35.01 9.55 5.44
C LEU A 58 -33.65 9.68 4.71
N GLY A 59 -32.85 10.67 5.08
CA GLY A 59 -31.47 10.75 4.53
C GLY A 59 -30.59 9.65 5.11
N ILE A 60 -29.97 8.82 4.25
CA ILE A 60 -29.10 7.73 4.68
C ILE A 60 -27.65 7.91 4.22
N SER A 61 -26.74 7.36 5.03
CA SER A 61 -25.33 7.20 4.69
C SER A 61 -24.93 5.74 4.85
N ILE A 62 -24.16 5.24 3.92
CA ILE A 62 -23.74 3.84 3.89
C ILE A 62 -22.23 3.74 4.03
N VAL A 63 -21.79 2.75 4.80
CA VAL A 63 -20.39 2.38 4.94
C VAL A 63 -20.02 1.46 3.77
N PRO A 64 -19.07 1.82 2.92
CA PRO A 64 -18.74 1.01 1.72
C PRO A 64 -18.21 -0.38 2.04
N ILE A 65 -17.44 -0.52 3.13
CA ILE A 65 -16.85 -1.80 3.54
C ILE A 65 -17.91 -2.72 4.13
N ASN A 66 -18.02 -3.92 3.59
CA ASN A 66 -18.96 -4.95 4.05
C ASN A 66 -18.35 -5.81 5.17
N GLU A 67 -19.10 -6.79 5.66
CA GLU A 67 -18.69 -7.70 6.74
C GLU A 67 -17.45 -8.56 6.41
N LYS A 68 -17.06 -8.65 5.14
CA LYS A 68 -15.87 -9.39 4.65
C LYS A 68 -14.68 -8.49 4.36
N ASN A 69 -14.68 -7.26 4.86
CA ASN A 69 -13.66 -6.25 4.59
C ASN A 69 -13.48 -5.94 3.09
N ALA A 70 -14.55 -6.06 2.30
CA ALA A 70 -14.56 -5.82 0.87
C ALA A 70 -15.61 -4.77 0.48
N CYS A 71 -15.42 -4.13 -0.68
CA CYS A 71 -16.25 -3.04 -1.17
C CYS A 71 -16.70 -3.30 -2.60
N PHE A 72 -17.95 -2.92 -2.92
CA PHE A 72 -18.51 -2.87 -4.28
C PHE A 72 -18.44 -1.46 -4.87
N TRP A 73 -18.12 -0.47 -4.07
CA TRP A 73 -17.95 0.92 -4.47
C TRP A 73 -17.05 1.66 -3.50
N GLY A 74 -16.49 2.74 -3.96
CA GLY A 74 -15.79 3.71 -3.13
C GLY A 74 -15.98 5.11 -3.66
N ALA A 75 -15.50 6.12 -2.95
CA ALA A 75 -15.67 7.50 -3.37
C ALA A 75 -14.53 8.40 -2.91
N LEU A 76 -14.32 9.48 -3.68
CA LEU A 76 -13.61 10.67 -3.23
C LEU A 76 -14.66 11.69 -2.77
N ASP A 77 -14.50 12.22 -1.57
CA ASP A 77 -15.35 13.27 -1.00
C ASP A 77 -14.59 14.60 -1.00
N LEU A 78 -15.05 15.52 -1.87
CA LEU A 78 -14.43 16.82 -2.10
C LEU A 78 -15.18 17.90 -1.33
N ASP A 79 -14.67 18.28 -0.17
CA ASP A 79 -15.18 19.37 0.66
C ASP A 79 -14.60 20.73 0.18
N GLN A 80 -14.82 21.06 -1.08
CA GLN A 80 -14.39 22.32 -1.72
C GLN A 80 -15.61 23.19 -2.03
N TYR A 81 -15.53 24.48 -1.71
CA TYR A 81 -16.61 25.45 -1.88
C TYR A 81 -16.10 26.82 -2.36
N PRO A 82 -16.55 27.36 -3.51
CA PRO A 82 -17.39 26.71 -4.52
C PRO A 82 -16.63 25.63 -5.30
N LEU A 83 -17.36 24.63 -5.83
CA LEU A 83 -16.80 23.60 -6.72
C LEU A 83 -17.42 23.73 -8.09
N ASP A 84 -16.57 23.82 -9.14
CA ASP A 84 -16.99 23.75 -10.53
C ASP A 84 -17.15 22.28 -10.95
N HIS A 85 -18.37 21.76 -10.82
CA HIS A 85 -18.69 20.39 -11.16
C HIS A 85 -18.53 20.09 -12.65
N THR A 86 -18.81 21.07 -13.52
CA THR A 86 -18.66 20.88 -14.97
C THR A 86 -17.19 20.72 -15.37
N ALA A 87 -16.31 21.54 -14.80
CA ALA A 87 -14.87 21.38 -15.00
C ALA A 87 -14.37 20.04 -14.44
N LEU A 88 -14.93 19.59 -13.32
CA LEU A 88 -14.59 18.30 -12.70
C LEU A 88 -15.01 17.11 -13.58
N VAL A 89 -16.24 17.12 -14.14
CA VAL A 89 -16.72 16.12 -15.11
C VAL A 89 -15.78 16.05 -16.31
N LYS A 90 -15.42 17.18 -16.92
CA LYS A 90 -14.48 17.25 -18.05
C LYS A 90 -13.10 16.69 -17.68
N THR A 91 -12.64 16.94 -16.46
CA THR A 91 -11.36 16.40 -15.97
C THR A 91 -11.41 14.88 -15.86
N VAL A 92 -12.45 14.32 -15.25
CA VAL A 92 -12.66 12.87 -15.13
C VAL A 92 -12.70 12.21 -16.51
N GLN A 93 -13.45 12.80 -17.46
CA GLN A 93 -13.56 12.31 -18.84
C GLN A 93 -12.22 12.33 -19.58
N ARG A 94 -11.48 13.44 -19.48
CA ARG A 94 -10.15 13.58 -20.11
C ARG A 94 -9.16 12.49 -19.66
N HIS A 95 -9.21 12.12 -18.39
CA HIS A 95 -8.37 11.05 -17.84
C HIS A 95 -8.95 9.65 -18.05
N LYS A 96 -10.13 9.53 -18.67
CA LYS A 96 -10.82 8.25 -18.93
C LYS A 96 -11.00 7.39 -17.68
N ILE A 97 -11.21 8.01 -16.52
CA ILE A 97 -11.43 7.32 -15.26
C ILE A 97 -12.95 7.15 -15.06
N PRO A 98 -13.45 5.93 -14.78
CA PRO A 98 -14.88 5.64 -14.71
C PRO A 98 -15.50 6.11 -13.38
N LEU A 99 -15.37 7.40 -13.06
CA LEU A 99 -15.95 8.02 -11.90
C LEU A 99 -17.26 8.72 -12.26
N VAL A 100 -18.28 8.51 -11.44
CA VAL A 100 -19.55 9.25 -11.54
C VAL A 100 -19.51 10.42 -10.57
N VAL A 101 -19.59 11.64 -11.12
CA VAL A 101 -19.52 12.89 -10.36
C VAL A 101 -20.90 13.25 -9.84
N CYS A 102 -21.06 13.36 -8.53
CA CYS A 102 -22.29 13.79 -7.88
C CYS A 102 -22.07 15.05 -7.05
N ARG A 103 -23.07 15.92 -7.00
CA ARG A 103 -23.11 17.06 -6.09
C ARG A 103 -23.39 16.59 -4.67
N SER A 104 -22.56 16.98 -3.70
CA SER A 104 -22.79 16.69 -2.29
C SER A 104 -23.86 17.63 -1.68
N LYS A 105 -24.32 17.29 -0.49
CA LYS A 105 -25.33 18.09 0.25
C LYS A 105 -24.99 19.58 0.38
N SER A 106 -23.72 19.88 0.59
CA SER A 106 -23.25 21.26 0.83
C SER A 106 -22.75 21.97 -0.43
N GLY A 107 -22.78 21.29 -1.60
CA GLY A 107 -22.30 21.84 -2.87
C GLY A 107 -20.88 21.44 -3.23
N GLY A 108 -20.21 20.61 -2.44
CA GLY A 108 -19.00 19.91 -2.84
C GLY A 108 -19.29 18.73 -3.75
N GLY A 109 -18.35 17.79 -3.90
CA GLY A 109 -18.47 16.68 -4.83
C GLY A 109 -18.21 15.31 -4.19
N HIS A 110 -19.02 14.32 -4.54
CA HIS A 110 -18.72 12.92 -4.32
C HIS A 110 -18.46 12.27 -5.68
N LEU A 111 -17.26 11.70 -5.87
CA LEU A 111 -16.89 10.99 -7.09
C LEU A 111 -16.91 9.50 -6.81
N TYR A 112 -17.92 8.81 -7.30
CA TYR A 112 -18.16 7.40 -7.04
C TYR A 112 -17.45 6.52 -8.07
N LEU A 113 -16.76 5.49 -7.60
CA LEU A 113 -16.24 4.37 -8.38
C LEU A 113 -17.05 3.12 -8.04
N PHE A 114 -17.65 2.49 -9.03
CA PHE A 114 -18.46 1.29 -8.86
C PHE A 114 -17.75 0.05 -9.40
N LEU A 115 -18.00 -1.09 -8.78
CA LEU A 115 -17.35 -2.35 -9.09
C LEU A 115 -18.40 -3.43 -9.36
N LYS A 116 -18.17 -4.25 -10.39
CA LYS A 116 -19.01 -5.41 -10.72
C LYS A 116 -18.90 -6.49 -9.64
N GLU A 117 -17.72 -6.65 -9.06
CA GLU A 117 -17.40 -7.60 -8.00
C GLU A 117 -16.74 -6.90 -6.82
N ALA A 118 -16.87 -7.49 -5.63
CA ALA A 118 -16.26 -6.91 -4.44
C ALA A 118 -14.73 -7.07 -4.45
N VAL A 119 -14.02 -6.03 -4.06
CA VAL A 119 -12.57 -6.06 -3.87
C VAL A 119 -12.20 -5.74 -2.42
N PRO A 120 -11.03 -6.18 -1.90
CA PRO A 120 -10.57 -5.79 -0.58
C PRO A 120 -10.57 -4.27 -0.41
N ALA A 121 -11.04 -3.80 0.74
CA ALA A 121 -11.16 -2.36 1.04
C ALA A 121 -9.82 -1.63 0.94
N GLU A 122 -8.71 -2.27 1.32
CA GLU A 122 -7.36 -1.73 1.19
C GLU A 122 -6.98 -1.48 -0.27
N THR A 123 -7.25 -2.46 -1.15
CA THR A 123 -6.99 -2.35 -2.60
C THR A 123 -7.75 -1.17 -3.20
N LEU A 124 -9.07 -1.09 -2.92
CA LEU A 124 -9.89 0.02 -3.42
C LEU A 124 -9.41 1.38 -2.90
N LYS A 125 -9.14 1.48 -1.59
CA LYS A 125 -8.65 2.70 -0.97
C LYS A 125 -7.32 3.17 -1.55
N THR A 126 -6.40 2.23 -1.79
CA THR A 126 -5.10 2.54 -2.42
C THR A 126 -5.31 3.06 -3.84
N LYS A 127 -6.15 2.40 -4.63
CA LYS A 127 -6.46 2.81 -6.00
C LYS A 127 -7.14 4.18 -6.07
N LEU A 128 -8.07 4.46 -5.16
CA LEU A 128 -8.71 5.78 -5.08
C LEU A 128 -7.72 6.90 -4.70
N LYS A 129 -6.71 6.63 -3.85
CA LYS A 129 -5.61 7.59 -3.60
C LYS A 129 -4.78 7.87 -4.85
N GLU A 130 -4.48 6.84 -5.64
CA GLU A 130 -3.78 6.99 -6.93
C GLU A 130 -4.61 7.83 -7.90
N ILE A 131 -5.90 7.55 -8.03
CA ILE A 131 -6.84 8.30 -8.85
C ILE A 131 -6.92 9.77 -8.40
N ALA A 132 -7.08 10.03 -7.11
CA ALA A 132 -7.12 11.38 -6.57
C ALA A 132 -5.82 12.16 -6.90
N SER A 133 -4.68 11.50 -6.79
CA SER A 133 -3.38 12.08 -7.15
C SER A 133 -3.27 12.36 -8.65
N GLU A 134 -3.71 11.44 -9.51
CA GLU A 134 -3.68 11.60 -10.97
C GLU A 134 -4.59 12.73 -11.45
N LEU A 135 -5.76 12.87 -10.83
CA LEU A 135 -6.71 13.95 -11.15
C LEU A 135 -6.34 15.32 -10.54
N GLY A 136 -5.28 15.40 -9.74
CA GLY A 136 -4.94 16.63 -9.02
C GLY A 136 -5.91 16.94 -7.87
N LEU A 137 -6.60 15.94 -7.36
CA LEU A 137 -7.63 16.05 -6.31
C LEU A 137 -7.16 15.50 -4.97
N ALA A 138 -5.88 15.22 -4.78
CA ALA A 138 -5.38 14.64 -3.52
C ALA A 138 -5.54 15.58 -2.32
N ARG A 139 -5.62 16.89 -2.54
CA ARG A 139 -5.84 17.93 -1.53
C ARG A 139 -6.75 19.03 -2.05
N THR A 140 -7.34 19.78 -1.12
CA THR A 140 -8.04 21.03 -1.43
C THR A 140 -7.10 22.02 -2.14
N PRO A 141 -7.61 22.94 -2.97
CA PRO A 141 -6.78 23.88 -3.73
C PRO A 141 -5.86 24.76 -2.87
N ASP A 142 -6.25 25.06 -1.65
CA ASP A 142 -5.44 25.77 -0.66
C ASP A 142 -4.37 24.87 0.02
N GLY A 143 -4.35 23.58 -0.31
CA GLY A 143 -3.41 22.60 0.23
C GLY A 143 -3.63 22.22 1.70
N THR A 144 -4.63 22.80 2.37
CA THR A 144 -4.84 22.67 3.83
C THR A 144 -5.39 21.31 4.22
N SER A 145 -6.30 20.73 3.43
CA SER A 145 -7.00 19.50 3.74
C SER A 145 -6.74 18.42 2.69
N ALA A 146 -6.59 17.18 3.12
CA ALA A 146 -6.57 16.04 2.22
C ALA A 146 -8.01 15.67 1.82
N THR A 147 -8.18 15.26 0.55
CA THR A 147 -9.46 14.70 0.08
C THR A 147 -9.81 13.46 0.88
N GLU A 148 -11.04 13.39 1.36
CA GLU A 148 -11.51 12.23 2.08
C GLU A 148 -11.79 11.06 1.12
N ILE A 149 -11.33 9.87 1.48
CA ILE A 149 -11.47 8.65 0.67
C ILE A 149 -12.33 7.65 1.42
N PHE A 150 -13.35 7.14 0.77
CA PHE A 150 -14.20 6.09 1.27
C PHE A 150 -13.96 4.79 0.46
N PRO A 151 -13.69 3.66 1.15
CA PRO A 151 -13.78 3.42 2.60
C PRO A 151 -12.70 4.15 3.42
N LYS A 152 -13.06 4.69 4.59
CA LYS A 152 -12.08 5.28 5.51
C LYS A 152 -11.24 4.21 6.21
N GLN A 153 -11.85 3.12 6.65
CA GLN A 153 -11.19 1.95 7.21
C GLN A 153 -11.00 0.85 6.15
N ILE A 154 -10.02 -0.02 6.39
CA ILE A 154 -9.72 -1.17 5.53
C ILE A 154 -10.20 -2.51 6.13
N GLU A 155 -10.46 -2.53 7.42
CA GLU A 155 -10.96 -3.67 8.17
C GLU A 155 -11.88 -3.23 9.30
N HIS A 156 -12.72 -4.16 9.77
CA HIS A 156 -13.53 -3.97 10.97
C HIS A 156 -12.72 -4.35 12.21
N SER A 157 -12.88 -3.59 13.31
CA SER A 157 -12.25 -3.92 14.58
C SER A 157 -12.86 -5.20 15.19
N GLU A 158 -12.01 -6.15 15.60
CA GLU A 158 -12.43 -7.35 16.31
C GLU A 158 -13.05 -7.05 17.70
N LYS A 159 -12.66 -5.93 18.31
CA LYS A 159 -13.16 -5.49 19.61
C LYS A 159 -14.52 -4.84 19.49
N GLY A 160 -15.56 -5.66 19.46
CA GLY A 160 -16.94 -5.20 19.58
C GLY A 160 -17.66 -4.96 18.26
N ILE A 161 -17.82 -6.02 17.49
CA ILE A 161 -18.59 -6.08 16.22
C ILE A 161 -19.92 -5.30 16.26
N LYS A 162 -20.55 -5.16 17.45
CA LYS A 162 -21.78 -4.36 17.64
C LYS A 162 -21.55 -2.85 17.68
N LYS A 163 -20.31 -2.36 17.87
CA LYS A 163 -20.00 -0.92 18.00
C LYS A 163 -19.18 -0.35 16.83
N ASP A 164 -18.52 -1.19 16.04
CA ASP A 164 -17.74 -0.75 14.88
C ASP A 164 -18.67 -0.61 13.66
N THR A 165 -19.25 0.57 13.52
CA THR A 165 -20.10 0.92 12.38
C THR A 165 -19.31 1.54 11.24
N GLY A 166 -18.06 1.91 11.46
CA GLY A 166 -17.24 2.58 10.46
C GLY A 166 -17.71 4.00 10.10
N SER A 167 -17.21 4.51 8.97
CA SER A 167 -17.59 5.84 8.46
C SER A 167 -18.44 5.70 7.20
N GLY A 168 -19.66 6.20 7.26
CA GLY A 168 -20.60 6.21 6.16
C GLY A 168 -20.54 7.48 5.31
N LEU A 169 -20.74 7.36 4.01
CA LEU A 169 -20.90 8.46 3.07
C LEU A 169 -22.39 8.68 2.77
N ASN A 170 -22.82 9.93 2.78
CA ASN A 170 -24.19 10.31 2.43
C ASN A 170 -24.47 9.92 0.96
N LEU A 171 -25.56 9.20 0.72
CA LEU A 171 -25.94 8.82 -0.63
C LEU A 171 -26.46 10.02 -1.44
N PRO A 172 -26.28 9.97 -2.78
CA PRO A 172 -26.92 10.91 -3.70
C PRO A 172 -28.43 10.66 -3.79
N TYR A 173 -29.15 11.56 -4.43
CA TYR A 173 -30.60 11.45 -4.71
C TYR A 173 -31.51 11.37 -3.48
N TYR A 174 -31.08 11.95 -2.33
CA TYR A 174 -32.06 12.23 -1.26
C TYR A 174 -33.09 13.21 -1.78
N ASP A 175 -34.37 12.84 -1.74
CA ASP A 175 -35.46 13.54 -2.44
C ASP A 175 -35.13 13.71 -3.94
N HIS A 176 -35.26 12.62 -4.68
CA HIS A 176 -34.77 12.53 -6.06
C HIS A 176 -35.41 13.56 -7.02
N GLU A 177 -36.62 14.06 -6.71
CA GLU A 177 -37.33 15.05 -7.53
C GLU A 177 -36.94 16.48 -7.20
N ASN A 178 -36.74 16.80 -5.90
CA ASN A 178 -36.52 18.17 -5.43
C ASN A 178 -35.17 18.36 -4.75
N GLY A 179 -34.38 17.30 -4.58
CA GLY A 179 -33.11 17.31 -3.86
C GLY A 179 -31.97 17.95 -4.64
N LEU A 180 -30.98 18.41 -3.89
CA LEU A 180 -29.77 19.02 -4.46
C LEU A 180 -28.60 18.05 -4.62
N ARG A 181 -28.80 16.76 -4.37
CA ARG A 181 -27.79 15.72 -4.45
C ARG A 181 -28.01 14.85 -5.69
N TYR A 182 -27.50 15.27 -6.81
CA TYR A 182 -27.66 14.61 -8.09
C TYR A 182 -26.31 14.40 -8.78
N ALA A 183 -26.27 13.50 -9.73
CA ALA A 183 -25.12 13.29 -10.59
C ALA A 183 -25.11 14.28 -11.75
N PHE A 184 -23.95 14.42 -12.37
CA PHE A 184 -23.79 15.22 -13.57
C PHE A 184 -23.65 14.33 -14.80
N ASN A 185 -24.40 14.64 -15.83
CA ASN A 185 -24.25 14.07 -17.17
C ASN A 185 -22.89 14.47 -17.78
N PRO A 186 -22.43 13.76 -18.83
CA PRO A 186 -21.19 14.10 -19.55
C PRO A 186 -21.08 15.53 -20.06
N ASP A 187 -22.20 16.17 -20.33
CA ASP A 187 -22.28 17.58 -20.76
C ASP A 187 -22.28 18.59 -19.60
N GLY A 188 -22.32 18.11 -18.36
CA GLY A 188 -22.38 18.92 -17.16
C GLY A 188 -23.79 19.26 -16.67
N SER A 189 -24.85 18.80 -17.34
CA SER A 189 -26.24 18.94 -16.89
C SER A 189 -26.53 18.02 -15.70
N ALA A 190 -27.57 18.34 -14.92
CA ALA A 190 -28.02 17.49 -13.84
C ALA A 190 -28.67 16.21 -14.40
N ALA A 191 -28.22 15.04 -13.92
CA ALA A 191 -28.78 13.75 -14.30
C ALA A 191 -29.99 13.40 -13.42
N THR A 192 -31.00 12.79 -14.03
CA THR A 192 -32.12 12.14 -13.33
C THR A 192 -31.62 10.89 -12.56
N LEU A 193 -32.42 10.38 -11.65
CA LEU A 193 -32.12 9.13 -10.94
C LEU A 193 -31.90 7.96 -11.91
N GLN A 194 -32.70 7.86 -12.97
CA GLN A 194 -32.56 6.82 -13.98
C GLN A 194 -31.26 6.93 -14.73
N GLU A 195 -30.94 8.12 -15.27
CA GLU A 195 -29.66 8.40 -15.97
C GLU A 195 -28.46 8.12 -15.08
N PHE A 196 -28.51 8.48 -13.78
CA PHE A 196 -27.46 8.16 -12.83
C PHE A 196 -27.24 6.64 -12.69
N ILE A 197 -28.32 5.88 -12.51
CA ILE A 197 -28.21 4.42 -12.36
C ILE A 197 -27.62 3.81 -13.63
N GLU A 198 -28.05 4.24 -14.82
CA GLU A 198 -27.52 3.77 -16.10
C GLU A 198 -26.03 4.13 -16.25
N MET A 199 -25.65 5.36 -15.93
CA MET A 199 -24.24 5.79 -15.94
C MET A 199 -23.40 4.98 -14.93
N ALA A 200 -23.90 4.77 -13.72
CA ALA A 200 -23.16 4.05 -12.68
C ALA A 200 -22.95 2.57 -13.04
N GLU A 201 -23.97 1.92 -13.61
CA GLU A 201 -23.86 0.55 -14.11
C GLU A 201 -22.91 0.44 -15.31
N ALA A 202 -23.00 1.37 -16.25
CA ALA A 202 -22.08 1.44 -17.41
C ALA A 202 -20.63 1.74 -17.00
N ALA A 203 -20.43 2.56 -15.96
CA ALA A 203 -19.13 2.90 -15.41
C ALA A 203 -18.57 1.84 -14.44
N SER A 204 -19.36 0.80 -14.08
CA SER A 204 -18.92 -0.27 -13.18
C SER A 204 -17.86 -1.13 -13.83
N ILE A 205 -16.76 -1.35 -13.12
CA ILE A 205 -15.57 -2.06 -13.62
C ILE A 205 -15.30 -3.35 -12.86
N THR A 206 -14.54 -4.25 -13.47
CA THR A 206 -14.07 -5.49 -12.85
C THR A 206 -12.85 -5.21 -11.94
N PRO A 207 -12.46 -6.16 -11.06
CA PRO A 207 -11.22 -6.06 -10.28
C PRO A 207 -9.97 -5.93 -11.15
N GLU A 208 -9.94 -6.57 -12.31
CA GLU A 208 -8.83 -6.46 -13.27
C GLU A 208 -8.77 -5.07 -13.89
N GLU A 209 -9.89 -4.53 -14.36
CA GLU A 209 -9.97 -3.15 -14.87
C GLU A 209 -9.58 -2.13 -13.79
N LEU A 210 -9.97 -2.35 -12.51
CA LEU A 210 -9.53 -1.53 -11.39
C LEU A 210 -8.00 -1.55 -11.24
N GLY A 211 -7.38 -2.72 -11.34
CA GLY A 211 -5.93 -2.87 -11.32
C GLY A 211 -5.26 -2.02 -12.40
N ASN A 212 -5.86 -1.97 -13.58
CA ASN A 212 -5.36 -1.27 -14.76
C ASN A 212 -5.65 0.23 -14.78
N LEU A 213 -6.57 0.74 -13.93
CA LEU A 213 -6.79 2.17 -13.79
C LEU A 213 -5.51 2.86 -13.31
N VAL A 214 -5.20 4.01 -13.93
CA VAL A 214 -3.98 4.77 -13.60
C VAL A 214 -2.72 3.89 -13.77
N GLN A 215 -2.81 2.79 -14.54
CA GLN A 215 -1.60 2.15 -15.00
C GLN A 215 -0.82 3.19 -15.80
N LYS A 216 0.36 3.44 -15.33
CA LYS A 216 1.38 4.14 -16.07
C LYS A 216 1.45 3.47 -17.44
N GLU A 217 0.86 4.10 -18.49
CA GLU A 217 1.48 3.90 -19.78
C GLU A 217 2.96 4.04 -19.51
N THR A 218 3.73 3.07 -19.91
CA THR A 218 5.18 3.14 -19.98
C THR A 218 5.59 4.09 -21.10
N VAL A 219 5.04 5.31 -21.06
CA VAL A 219 5.75 6.47 -21.57
C VAL A 219 7.01 6.46 -20.72
N ALA A 220 8.14 6.32 -21.40
CA ALA A 220 9.45 6.24 -20.78
C ALA A 220 9.44 7.20 -19.58
N ILE A 221 9.27 6.64 -18.39
CA ILE A 221 9.34 7.41 -17.14
C ILE A 221 10.69 8.05 -17.30
N ASP A 222 10.70 9.37 -17.40
CA ASP A 222 11.97 10.05 -17.51
C ASP A 222 12.85 9.43 -16.43
N GLU A 223 13.80 8.57 -16.83
CA GLU A 223 14.58 7.75 -15.87
C GLU A 223 15.18 8.66 -14.81
N ARG A 224 15.34 9.94 -15.19
CA ARG A 224 15.80 11.04 -14.36
C ARG A 224 14.92 11.32 -13.13
N LEU A 225 13.60 11.02 -13.18
CA LEU A 225 12.67 11.21 -12.05
C LEU A 225 12.18 9.90 -11.43
N LYS A 226 12.71 8.76 -11.84
CA LYS A 226 12.29 7.42 -11.41
C LYS A 226 12.17 7.27 -9.89
N PHE A 227 13.03 7.91 -9.15
CA PHE A 227 13.07 7.87 -7.68
C PHE A 227 12.62 9.17 -7.00
N GLY A 228 12.04 10.08 -7.78
CA GLY A 228 11.53 11.38 -7.31
C GLY A 228 10.08 11.32 -6.83
N PRO A 229 9.58 12.46 -6.29
CA PRO A 229 8.19 12.56 -5.86
C PRO A 229 7.19 12.23 -6.99
N PRO A 230 6.15 11.41 -6.72
CA PRO A 230 5.15 11.07 -7.73
C PRO A 230 4.43 12.29 -8.31
N CYS A 231 4.16 13.31 -7.47
CA CYS A 231 3.53 14.56 -7.90
C CYS A 231 4.33 15.28 -8.98
N LEU A 232 5.67 15.31 -8.88
CA LEU A 232 6.52 15.90 -9.91
C LEU A 232 6.48 15.08 -11.21
N GLN A 233 6.45 13.75 -11.12
CA GLN A 233 6.31 12.90 -12.31
C GLN A 233 4.97 13.14 -13.02
N THR A 234 3.88 13.27 -12.27
CA THR A 234 2.56 13.55 -12.85
C THR A 234 2.56 14.93 -13.51
N LEU A 235 3.10 15.95 -12.85
CA LEU A 235 3.21 17.31 -13.40
C LEU A 235 4.09 17.39 -14.64
N LEU A 236 5.16 16.60 -14.73
CA LEU A 236 5.99 16.53 -15.94
C LEU A 236 5.24 15.95 -17.14
N ARG A 237 4.32 14.99 -16.90
CA ARG A 237 3.49 14.40 -17.96
C ARG A 237 2.33 15.30 -18.39
N GLN A 238 1.69 15.97 -17.43
CA GLN A 238 0.46 16.73 -17.66
C GLN A 238 0.71 18.22 -17.94
N GLY A 239 1.91 18.71 -17.61
CA GLY A 239 2.24 20.13 -17.60
C GLY A 239 1.98 20.79 -16.25
N PHE A 240 2.57 21.98 -16.08
CA PHE A 240 2.39 22.78 -14.87
C PHE A 240 1.24 23.76 -15.08
N PRO A 241 0.25 23.84 -14.18
CA PRO A 241 -0.86 24.80 -14.28
C PRO A 241 -0.34 26.24 -14.36
N GLU A 242 -1.07 27.09 -15.04
CA GLU A 242 -0.77 28.52 -15.16
C GLU A 242 -0.60 29.17 -13.76
N GLY A 243 0.36 30.07 -13.62
CA GLY A 243 0.69 30.72 -12.35
C GLY A 243 1.50 29.87 -11.35
N THR A 244 1.74 28.59 -11.64
CA THR A 244 2.44 27.68 -10.70
C THR A 244 3.86 27.32 -11.15
N ARG A 245 4.34 27.83 -12.29
CA ARG A 245 5.62 27.46 -12.90
C ARG A 245 6.83 27.72 -11.99
N ASN A 246 6.89 28.87 -11.32
CA ASN A 246 8.00 29.21 -10.43
C ASN A 246 8.11 28.20 -9.25
N ASN A 247 6.99 27.91 -8.58
CA ASN A 247 6.95 26.94 -7.50
C ASN A 247 7.19 25.50 -8.01
N GLY A 248 6.72 25.20 -9.22
CA GLY A 248 7.02 23.94 -9.91
C GLY A 248 8.52 23.76 -10.13
N LEU A 249 9.17 24.77 -10.70
CA LEU A 249 10.63 24.76 -10.93
C LEU A 249 11.41 24.69 -9.64
N PHE A 250 10.97 25.37 -8.57
CA PHE A 250 11.60 25.24 -7.25
C PHE A 250 11.59 23.79 -6.75
N ASN A 251 10.46 23.12 -6.80
CA ASN A 251 10.37 21.73 -6.35
C ASN A 251 11.13 20.75 -7.25
N LEU A 252 11.16 20.99 -8.56
CA LEU A 252 12.07 20.27 -9.48
C LEU A 252 13.53 20.48 -9.11
N GLY A 253 13.95 21.71 -8.84
CA GLY A 253 15.31 22.03 -8.44
C GLY A 253 15.71 21.39 -7.13
N VAL A 254 14.80 21.32 -6.15
CA VAL A 254 15.02 20.55 -4.90
C VAL A 254 15.26 19.06 -5.21
N TYR A 255 14.50 18.47 -6.12
CA TYR A 255 14.74 17.11 -6.57
C TYR A 255 16.09 16.96 -7.28
N LEU A 256 16.36 17.82 -8.25
CA LEU A 256 17.59 17.77 -9.05
C LEU A 256 18.83 17.88 -8.19
N ARG A 257 18.84 18.77 -7.20
CA ARG A 257 19.96 18.91 -6.26
C ARG A 257 20.18 17.64 -5.42
N LYS A 258 19.11 16.95 -5.01
CA LYS A 258 19.21 15.68 -4.29
C LYS A 258 19.69 14.54 -5.18
N ALA A 259 19.23 14.48 -6.42
CA ALA A 259 19.51 13.39 -7.34
C ALA A 259 20.81 13.55 -8.13
N PHE A 260 21.20 14.80 -8.43
CA PHE A 260 22.35 15.18 -9.25
C PHE A 260 23.14 16.33 -8.63
N PRO A 261 23.77 16.13 -7.46
CA PRO A 261 24.36 17.23 -6.68
C PRO A 261 25.40 18.07 -7.44
N ASN A 262 26.07 17.48 -8.43
CA ASN A 262 27.12 18.17 -9.21
C ASN A 262 26.61 18.79 -10.53
N GLU A 263 25.36 18.47 -10.96
CA GLU A 263 24.85 18.87 -12.29
C GLU A 263 23.49 19.59 -12.19
N TRP A 264 22.93 19.73 -11.00
CA TRP A 264 21.56 20.21 -10.83
C TRP A 264 21.32 21.61 -11.41
N GLU A 265 22.33 22.48 -11.40
CA GLU A 265 22.21 23.85 -11.93
C GLU A 265 22.07 23.87 -13.45
N THR A 266 22.77 22.99 -14.15
CA THR A 266 22.57 22.81 -15.60
C THR A 266 21.21 22.17 -15.88
N LYS A 267 20.88 21.14 -15.11
CA LYS A 267 19.63 20.40 -15.29
C LYS A 267 18.37 21.24 -15.03
N ILE A 268 18.41 22.20 -14.09
CA ILE A 268 17.24 23.06 -13.84
C ILE A 268 16.92 23.95 -15.05
N LEU A 269 17.92 24.39 -15.80
CA LEU A 269 17.75 25.14 -17.05
C LEU A 269 17.16 24.25 -18.15
N GLU A 270 17.68 23.02 -18.30
CA GLU A 270 17.16 22.05 -19.25
C GLU A 270 15.68 21.73 -18.98
N TYR A 271 15.32 21.46 -17.71
CA TYR A 271 13.94 21.17 -17.32
C TYR A 271 13.02 22.38 -17.48
N ASN A 272 13.50 23.61 -17.21
CA ASN A 272 12.73 24.81 -17.47
C ASN A 272 12.31 24.90 -18.95
N GLN A 273 13.24 24.66 -19.87
CA GLN A 273 12.96 24.70 -21.31
C GLN A 273 12.08 23.53 -21.79
N ALA A 274 12.29 22.35 -21.23
CA ALA A 274 11.64 21.13 -21.72
C ALA A 274 10.21 20.94 -21.22
N VAL A 275 9.88 21.45 -20.01
CA VAL A 275 8.64 21.06 -19.34
C VAL A 275 7.73 22.22 -18.91
N LEU A 276 8.23 23.46 -18.85
CA LEU A 276 7.41 24.62 -18.52
C LEU A 276 6.94 25.32 -19.80
N GLN A 277 5.66 25.65 -19.87
CA GLN A 277 5.06 26.31 -21.03
C GLN A 277 4.27 27.55 -20.61
N PRO A 278 4.70 28.75 -21.05
CA PRO A 278 6.02 29.06 -21.58
C PRO A 278 7.11 28.87 -20.51
N PRO A 279 8.38 28.62 -20.88
CA PRO A 279 9.45 28.53 -19.89
C PRO A 279 9.61 29.85 -19.11
N LEU A 280 10.13 29.78 -17.91
CA LEU A 280 10.52 30.95 -17.14
C LEU A 280 11.75 31.61 -17.79
N ASP A 281 11.85 32.93 -17.67
CA ASP A 281 13.04 33.63 -18.13
C ASP A 281 14.29 33.30 -17.30
N LEU A 282 15.45 33.63 -17.81
CA LEU A 282 16.72 33.28 -17.17
C LEU A 282 16.87 33.94 -15.80
N GLN A 283 16.31 35.14 -15.59
CA GLN A 283 16.40 35.84 -14.29
C GLN A 283 15.54 35.09 -13.25
N GLU A 284 14.33 34.69 -13.59
CA GLU A 284 13.44 33.89 -12.72
C GLU A 284 14.10 32.55 -12.37
N VAL A 285 14.69 31.85 -13.35
CA VAL A 285 15.39 30.57 -13.09
C VAL A 285 16.57 30.77 -12.14
N ASN A 286 17.36 31.81 -12.34
CA ASN A 286 18.51 32.14 -11.47
C ASN A 286 18.06 32.45 -10.05
N VAL A 287 16.96 33.19 -9.85
CA VAL A 287 16.39 33.46 -8.52
C VAL A 287 16.03 32.15 -7.81
N VAL A 288 15.40 31.21 -8.51
CA VAL A 288 15.06 29.89 -7.97
C VAL A 288 16.33 29.10 -7.64
N ALA A 289 17.31 29.07 -8.53
CA ALA A 289 18.57 28.37 -8.33
C ALA A 289 19.35 28.95 -7.12
N ASP A 290 19.46 30.27 -7.02
CA ASP A 290 20.11 30.96 -5.91
C ASP A 290 19.42 30.67 -4.57
N GLN A 291 18.09 30.62 -4.58
CA GLN A 291 17.35 30.22 -3.41
C GLN A 291 17.72 28.80 -2.97
N ILE A 292 17.70 27.84 -3.90
CA ILE A 292 18.01 26.42 -3.62
C ILE A 292 19.46 26.26 -3.17
N ARG A 293 20.40 27.07 -3.67
CA ARG A 293 21.83 27.03 -3.30
C ARG A 293 22.07 27.40 -1.83
N LYS A 294 21.28 28.31 -1.27
CA LYS A 294 21.49 28.88 0.07
C LYS A 294 21.41 27.85 1.22
N LYS A 295 20.56 26.82 1.08
CA LYS A 295 20.39 25.78 2.11
C LYS A 295 19.71 24.52 1.53
N ASP A 296 19.73 23.43 2.29
CA ASP A 296 18.97 22.22 1.93
C ASP A 296 17.48 22.42 2.15
N TYR A 297 16.79 22.74 1.07
CA TYR A 297 15.34 22.88 1.08
C TYR A 297 14.65 21.51 1.01
N GLN A 298 13.49 21.43 1.69
CA GLN A 298 12.51 20.36 1.49
C GLN A 298 11.49 20.78 0.43
N TYR A 299 10.77 19.79 -0.14
CA TYR A 299 9.69 20.08 -1.05
C TYR A 299 8.58 20.87 -0.34
N LYS A 300 8.01 21.84 -1.02
CA LYS A 300 6.87 22.62 -0.53
C LYS A 300 5.56 21.85 -0.74
N CYS A 301 5.40 20.74 -0.03
CA CYS A 301 4.31 19.78 -0.24
C CYS A 301 2.91 20.32 0.02
N SER A 302 2.76 21.41 0.79
CA SER A 302 1.50 22.12 1.02
C SER A 302 1.12 23.08 -0.12
N ASP A 303 2.09 23.45 -0.96
CA ASP A 303 1.90 24.50 -1.95
C ASP A 303 1.49 23.92 -3.31
N GLN A 304 0.75 24.72 -4.09
CA GLN A 304 0.45 24.40 -5.47
C GLN A 304 1.74 24.50 -6.34
N PRO A 305 1.85 23.68 -7.39
CA PRO A 305 0.89 22.66 -7.85
C PRO A 305 1.04 21.29 -7.18
N ILE A 306 2.13 21.03 -6.45
CA ILE A 306 2.47 19.66 -6.01
C ILE A 306 1.51 19.09 -4.96
N SER A 307 0.84 19.95 -4.19
CA SER A 307 -0.12 19.52 -3.17
C SER A 307 -1.30 18.74 -3.76
N SER A 308 -1.85 19.21 -4.89
CA SER A 308 -2.99 18.57 -5.55
C SER A 308 -2.67 17.20 -6.16
N PHE A 309 -1.41 16.97 -6.53
CA PHE A 309 -0.94 15.71 -7.14
C PHE A 309 -0.22 14.79 -6.14
N CYS A 310 -0.33 15.07 -4.85
CA CYS A 310 0.43 14.38 -3.81
C CYS A 310 -0.07 12.96 -3.56
N ASN A 311 0.78 11.97 -3.86
CA ASN A 311 0.65 10.60 -3.38
C ASN A 311 1.69 10.37 -2.28
N ARG A 312 1.31 10.65 -1.02
CA ARG A 312 2.22 10.66 0.13
C ARG A 312 2.81 9.28 0.42
N ASP A 313 2.00 8.24 0.31
CA ASP A 313 2.42 6.87 0.63
C ASP A 313 3.49 6.40 -0.37
N LEU A 314 3.22 6.58 -1.67
CA LEU A 314 4.20 6.28 -2.72
C LEU A 314 5.44 7.20 -2.65
N CYS A 315 5.27 8.48 -2.30
CA CYS A 315 6.40 9.41 -2.16
C CYS A 315 7.36 8.98 -1.05
N ARG A 316 6.84 8.52 0.09
CA ARG A 316 7.65 8.03 1.21
C ARG A 316 8.47 6.80 0.89
N SER A 317 8.01 5.96 -0.04
CA SER A 317 8.76 4.78 -0.49
C SER A 317 9.87 5.10 -1.49
N ARG A 318 10.00 6.37 -1.94
CA ARG A 318 10.98 6.76 -2.96
C ARG A 318 12.22 7.41 -2.36
N ARG A 319 13.38 7.09 -2.95
CA ARG A 319 14.70 7.57 -2.49
C ARG A 319 14.76 9.08 -2.30
N TYR A 320 14.21 9.85 -3.23
CA TYR A 320 14.20 11.32 -3.19
C TYR A 320 12.82 11.89 -2.86
N GLY A 321 11.93 11.09 -2.28
CA GLY A 321 10.63 11.53 -1.78
C GLY A 321 10.69 12.21 -0.42
N VAL A 322 9.53 12.66 0.08
CA VAL A 322 9.43 13.26 1.43
C VAL A 322 9.53 12.18 2.51
N GLY A 323 10.48 12.33 3.42
CA GLY A 323 10.77 11.33 4.45
C GLY A 323 11.66 10.19 3.96
N GLY A 324 11.98 10.15 2.65
CA GLY A 324 13.15 9.47 2.18
C GLY A 324 14.36 10.26 2.66
N SER A 325 14.96 9.88 3.77
CA SER A 325 16.35 10.26 3.94
C SER A 325 17.11 9.61 2.78
N THR A 326 18.11 10.27 2.23
CA THR A 326 19.00 9.71 1.20
C THR A 326 19.61 8.38 1.65
N ASN A 327 19.35 7.98 2.87
CA ASN A 327 19.87 6.82 3.57
C ASN A 327 18.79 5.82 4.07
N THR A 328 17.47 6.05 3.88
CA THR A 328 16.48 5.01 4.25
C THR A 328 16.48 3.93 3.18
N ALA A 329 16.86 2.72 3.53
CA ALA A 329 16.88 1.60 2.60
C ALA A 329 15.46 1.29 2.10
N ARG A 330 15.34 1.06 0.80
CA ARG A 330 14.16 0.44 0.20
C ARG A 330 14.36 -1.06 0.30
N VAL A 331 13.52 -1.73 1.05
CA VAL A 331 13.58 -3.17 1.23
C VAL A 331 12.38 -3.84 0.54
N ALA A 332 12.64 -4.92 -0.20
CA ALA A 332 11.65 -5.67 -0.94
C ALA A 332 12.10 -7.12 -1.15
N ASN A 333 11.22 -7.97 -1.63
CA ASN A 333 11.53 -9.32 -2.11
C ASN A 333 12.28 -10.17 -1.08
N LEU A 334 11.75 -10.25 0.15
CA LEU A 334 12.31 -11.14 1.17
C LEU A 334 12.16 -12.59 0.71
N ARG A 335 13.27 -13.32 0.71
CA ARG A 335 13.33 -14.76 0.39
C ARG A 335 14.02 -15.51 1.51
N LYS A 336 13.55 -16.71 1.77
CA LYS A 336 14.11 -17.60 2.79
C LYS A 336 14.64 -18.89 2.13
N TYR A 337 15.89 -19.21 2.39
CA TYR A 337 16.39 -20.56 2.18
C TYR A 337 16.18 -21.35 3.46
N ASP A 338 15.46 -22.47 3.35
CA ASP A 338 15.08 -23.29 4.51
C ASP A 338 16.22 -24.23 4.88
N SER A 339 17.37 -23.63 5.20
CA SER A 339 18.56 -24.26 5.74
C SER A 339 18.56 -24.16 7.27
N GLU A 340 19.48 -24.83 7.95
CA GLU A 340 19.67 -24.74 9.40
C GLU A 340 21.11 -24.27 9.72
N PRO A 341 21.31 -23.02 10.16
CA PRO A 341 20.32 -21.95 10.36
C PRO A 341 19.74 -21.43 9.02
N PRO A 342 18.52 -20.82 9.05
CA PRO A 342 17.90 -20.27 7.85
C PRO A 342 18.73 -19.11 7.31
N LEU A 343 18.84 -19.04 5.98
CA LEU A 343 19.49 -17.98 5.26
C LEU A 343 18.44 -17.10 4.59
N TRP A 344 18.58 -15.79 4.69
CA TRP A 344 17.62 -14.83 4.17
C TRP A 344 18.25 -13.94 3.11
N PHE A 345 17.49 -13.59 2.10
CA PHE A 345 17.88 -12.59 1.11
C PHE A 345 16.82 -11.50 1.05
N LEU A 346 17.26 -10.26 1.11
CA LEU A 346 16.42 -9.08 1.04
C LEU A 346 16.98 -8.13 -0.02
N ASP A 347 16.15 -7.68 -0.92
CA ASP A 347 16.58 -6.66 -1.88
C ASP A 347 16.61 -5.30 -1.18
N VAL A 348 17.78 -4.72 -1.03
CA VAL A 348 18.03 -3.42 -0.43
C VAL A 348 18.47 -2.45 -1.53
N ASN A 349 17.67 -1.42 -1.79
CA ASN A 349 17.90 -0.47 -2.88
C ASN A 349 18.05 -1.14 -4.27
N GLY A 350 17.38 -2.29 -4.46
CA GLY A 350 17.44 -3.09 -5.69
C GLY A 350 18.63 -4.02 -5.80
N ARG A 351 19.45 -4.17 -4.75
CA ARG A 351 20.56 -5.11 -4.65
C ARG A 351 20.25 -6.18 -3.60
N PRO A 352 20.48 -7.46 -3.88
CA PRO A 352 20.27 -8.53 -2.91
C PRO A 352 21.32 -8.44 -1.79
N VAL A 353 20.86 -8.55 -0.55
CA VAL A 353 21.69 -8.61 0.67
C VAL A 353 21.34 -9.91 1.40
N GLU A 354 22.35 -10.68 1.69
CA GLU A 354 22.23 -11.87 2.53
C GLU A 354 22.14 -11.47 4.00
N LEU A 355 21.14 -12.01 4.70
CA LEU A 355 20.85 -11.68 6.08
C LEU A 355 20.78 -12.95 6.94
N ASP A 356 21.19 -12.82 8.19
CA ASP A 356 20.86 -13.76 9.24
C ASP A 356 19.53 -13.36 9.93
N THR A 357 18.96 -14.25 10.72
CA THR A 357 17.70 -13.99 11.45
C THR A 357 17.82 -12.80 12.41
N ASP A 358 19.00 -12.57 12.98
CA ASP A 358 19.24 -11.44 13.89
C ASP A 358 19.16 -10.10 13.16
N ALA A 359 19.59 -10.04 11.90
CA ALA A 359 19.50 -8.84 11.07
C ALA A 359 18.05 -8.44 10.72
N LEU A 360 17.14 -9.40 10.60
CA LEU A 360 15.72 -9.09 10.45
C LEU A 360 15.13 -8.48 11.73
N GLN A 361 15.65 -8.83 12.89
CA GLN A 361 15.17 -8.33 14.17
C GLN A 361 15.84 -7.04 14.60
N ARG A 362 17.15 -6.86 14.29
CA ARG A 362 17.98 -5.77 14.79
C ARG A 362 18.57 -4.91 13.68
N GLN A 363 18.13 -3.68 13.56
CA GLN A 363 18.61 -2.72 12.57
C GLN A 363 20.15 -2.53 12.57
N PRO A 364 20.86 -2.48 13.72
CA PRO A 364 22.31 -2.37 13.69
C PRO A 364 23.01 -3.54 12.98
N ARG A 365 22.51 -4.77 13.15
CA ARG A 365 23.03 -5.94 12.43
C ARG A 365 22.75 -5.86 10.93
N PHE A 366 21.53 -5.45 10.57
CA PHE A 366 21.16 -5.17 9.19
C PHE A 366 22.06 -4.13 8.53
N GLN A 367 22.36 -3.02 9.23
CA GLN A 367 23.27 -1.98 8.72
C GLN A 367 24.68 -2.53 8.45
N ILE A 368 25.21 -3.37 9.36
CA ILE A 368 26.54 -3.99 9.19
C ILE A 368 26.55 -4.83 7.91
N LEU A 369 25.56 -5.70 7.71
CA LEU A 369 25.48 -6.54 6.52
C LEU A 369 25.30 -5.74 5.22
N CYS A 370 24.55 -4.65 5.26
CA CYS A 370 24.46 -3.73 4.13
C CYS A 370 25.80 -3.04 3.81
N MET A 371 26.54 -2.61 4.85
CA MET A 371 27.88 -2.01 4.64
C MET A 371 28.85 -3.03 4.04
N GLU A 372 28.86 -4.25 4.55
CA GLU A 372 29.77 -5.31 4.09
C GLU A 372 29.49 -5.74 2.66
N GLN A 373 28.20 -5.84 2.25
CA GLN A 373 27.83 -6.43 0.96
C GLN A 373 27.56 -5.42 -0.14
N ILE A 374 27.01 -4.26 0.20
CA ILE A 374 26.59 -3.27 -0.79
C ILE A 374 27.20 -1.88 -0.59
N ASN A 375 28.11 -1.72 0.39
CA ASN A 375 28.77 -0.46 0.75
C ASN A 375 27.78 0.68 1.05
N GLU A 376 26.65 0.37 1.68
CA GLU A 376 25.63 1.34 2.09
C GLU A 376 25.32 1.17 3.58
N MET A 377 25.15 2.28 4.28
CA MET A 377 24.68 2.30 5.67
C MET A 377 23.29 2.92 5.72
N PRO A 378 22.22 2.12 5.70
CA PRO A 378 20.86 2.62 5.79
C PRO A 378 20.60 3.35 7.11
N SER A 379 19.82 4.44 7.08
CA SER A 379 19.39 5.10 8.31
C SER A 379 18.48 4.21 9.14
N THR A 380 18.58 4.29 10.45
CA THR A 380 17.64 3.61 11.37
C THR A 380 16.29 4.30 11.34
N ILE A 381 15.25 3.50 11.47
CA ILE A 381 13.87 3.94 11.69
C ILE A 381 13.44 3.57 13.12
N THR A 382 12.30 4.05 13.58
CA THR A 382 11.81 3.67 14.91
C THR A 382 11.62 2.15 15.00
N ARG A 383 11.80 1.59 16.19
CA ARG A 383 11.64 0.14 16.41
C ARG A 383 10.27 -0.37 15.93
N GLN A 384 9.20 0.37 16.24
CA GLN A 384 7.85 0.01 15.82
C GLN A 384 7.70 0.00 14.27
N ALA A 385 8.29 0.99 13.59
CA ALA A 385 8.28 1.06 12.12
C ALA A 385 9.09 -0.10 11.51
N TRP A 386 10.21 -0.49 12.12
CA TRP A 386 11.01 -1.62 11.68
C TRP A 386 10.27 -2.95 11.83
N GLU A 387 9.67 -3.18 13.00
CA GLU A 387 8.87 -4.38 13.27
C GLU A 387 7.68 -4.49 12.32
N ALA A 388 6.97 -3.39 12.05
CA ALA A 388 5.88 -3.36 11.09
C ALA A 388 6.34 -3.67 9.65
N GLN A 389 7.49 -3.12 9.24
CA GLN A 389 8.07 -3.36 7.92
C GLN A 389 8.49 -4.82 7.74
N MET A 390 9.17 -5.40 8.74
CA MET A 390 9.60 -6.81 8.71
C MET A 390 8.40 -7.77 8.72
N ASN A 391 7.37 -7.50 9.52
CA ASN A 391 6.15 -8.29 9.53
C ASN A 391 5.42 -8.25 8.18
N SER A 392 5.38 -7.09 7.53
CA SER A 392 4.81 -6.95 6.18
C SER A 392 5.59 -7.78 5.16
N LEU A 393 6.93 -7.75 5.20
CA LEU A 393 7.78 -8.54 4.30
C LEU A 393 7.64 -10.05 4.54
N LEU A 394 7.59 -10.48 5.81
CA LEU A 394 7.37 -11.88 6.16
C LEU A 394 6.01 -12.39 5.67
N SER A 395 4.96 -11.59 5.86
CA SER A 395 3.61 -11.92 5.37
C SER A 395 3.56 -12.01 3.85
N ALA A 396 4.18 -11.07 3.14
CA ALA A 396 4.27 -11.08 1.68
C ALA A 396 5.07 -12.28 1.16
N MET A 397 6.17 -12.63 1.82
CA MET A 397 7.00 -13.79 1.47
C MET A 397 6.21 -15.10 1.53
N VAL A 398 5.40 -15.31 2.59
CA VAL A 398 4.59 -16.54 2.72
C VAL A 398 3.55 -16.67 1.61
N GLN A 399 3.07 -15.54 1.08
CA GLN A 399 2.07 -15.50 0.00
C GLN A 399 2.71 -15.57 -1.39
N THR A 400 4.01 -15.42 -1.50
CA THR A 400 4.73 -15.39 -2.78
C THR A 400 5.27 -16.78 -3.10
N GLU A 401 4.80 -17.39 -4.19
CA GLU A 401 5.29 -18.68 -4.66
C GLU A 401 6.81 -18.60 -4.99
N GLY A 402 7.57 -19.56 -4.50
CA GLY A 402 9.02 -19.61 -4.69
C GLY A 402 9.85 -18.67 -3.79
N ALA A 403 9.25 -17.92 -2.88
CA ALA A 403 10.00 -17.09 -1.94
C ALA A 403 10.60 -17.89 -0.78
N ILE A 404 10.05 -19.06 -0.47
CA ILE A 404 10.63 -20.04 0.44
C ILE A 404 11.27 -21.14 -0.42
N ILE A 405 12.59 -21.24 -0.36
CA ILE A 405 13.40 -22.13 -1.20
C ILE A 405 13.89 -23.27 -0.32
N SER A 406 13.46 -24.50 -0.63
CA SER A 406 13.97 -25.69 0.04
C SER A 406 15.42 -25.92 -0.40
N THR A 407 16.33 -26.03 0.56
CA THR A 407 17.71 -26.45 0.28
C THR A 407 17.78 -27.97 0.19
N SER A 408 18.65 -28.52 -0.66
CA SER A 408 18.90 -29.96 -0.65
C SER A 408 19.44 -30.37 0.73
N GLU A 409 19.03 -31.53 1.22
CA GLU A 409 19.52 -32.03 2.51
C GLU A 409 21.03 -32.17 2.53
N ASP A 410 21.65 -32.53 1.41
CA ASP A 410 23.08 -32.77 1.24
C ASP A 410 23.97 -31.53 1.53
N THR A 411 23.45 -30.32 1.37
CA THR A 411 24.20 -29.08 1.60
C THR A 411 23.88 -28.44 2.96
N SER A 412 22.92 -28.99 3.69
CA SER A 412 22.50 -28.45 4.98
C SER A 412 23.35 -29.00 6.13
N ILE A 413 23.50 -28.25 7.22
CA ILE A 413 24.13 -28.77 8.47
C ILE A 413 23.39 -30.01 8.94
N ARG A 414 22.09 -30.08 8.70
CA ARG A 414 21.29 -31.27 9.02
C ARG A 414 21.69 -32.47 8.16
N GLY A 415 21.87 -32.29 6.88
CA GLY A 415 22.35 -33.32 5.95
C GLY A 415 23.74 -33.82 6.33
N GLN A 416 24.68 -32.90 6.58
CA GLN A 416 26.02 -33.26 7.08
C GLN A 416 25.98 -34.05 8.38
N PHE A 417 25.09 -33.69 9.30
CA PHE A 417 24.90 -34.48 10.50
C PHE A 417 24.41 -35.88 10.21
N TYR A 418 23.45 -36.08 9.33
CA TYR A 418 22.95 -37.42 8.97
C TYR A 418 23.97 -38.24 8.20
N GLU A 419 24.73 -37.65 7.32
CA GLU A 419 25.85 -38.31 6.63
C GLU A 419 26.89 -38.79 7.63
N LEU A 420 27.32 -37.95 8.57
CA LEU A 420 28.26 -38.32 9.62
C LEU A 420 27.68 -39.34 10.59
N LEU A 421 26.38 -39.33 10.84
CA LEU A 421 25.70 -40.33 11.65
C LEU A 421 25.64 -41.69 10.94
N GLU A 422 25.36 -41.69 9.63
CA GLU A 422 25.40 -42.88 8.79
C GLU A 422 26.81 -43.47 8.77
N GLU A 423 27.82 -42.65 8.51
CA GLU A 423 29.24 -43.07 8.59
C GLU A 423 29.59 -43.67 9.93
N PHE A 424 29.17 -43.00 11.04
CA PHE A 424 29.40 -43.50 12.38
C PHE A 424 28.76 -44.85 12.64
N THR A 425 27.57 -45.11 12.12
CA THR A 425 26.81 -46.34 12.35
C THR A 425 27.16 -47.46 11.39
N THR A 426 27.69 -47.18 10.18
CA THR A 426 27.94 -48.16 9.12
C THR A 426 29.41 -48.39 8.84
N HIS A 427 30.27 -47.35 8.86
CA HIS A 427 31.69 -47.45 8.54
C HIS A 427 32.61 -47.66 9.76
N MET A 428 32.14 -47.43 11.00
CA MET A 428 32.88 -47.78 12.19
C MET A 428 32.87 -49.30 12.35
N GLN A 429 33.92 -49.84 12.99
CA GLN A 429 33.98 -51.27 13.30
C GLN A 429 32.74 -51.62 14.15
N SER A 430 31.83 -52.39 13.58
CA SER A 430 30.60 -52.83 14.23
C SER A 430 30.90 -53.76 15.42
N ALA A 431 30.09 -53.63 16.45
CA ALA A 431 30.11 -54.57 17.55
C ALA A 431 29.44 -55.90 17.12
N VAL A 432 30.04 -57.03 17.51
CA VAL A 432 29.49 -58.37 17.25
C VAL A 432 28.36 -58.67 18.26
N ASP A 433 28.54 -58.25 19.49
CA ASP A 433 27.54 -58.39 20.53
C ASP A 433 27.28 -57.08 21.26
N ARG A 434 26.22 -57.04 22.09
CA ARG A 434 25.73 -55.83 22.77
C ARG A 434 26.72 -55.24 23.75
N GLU A 435 27.57 -56.09 24.41
CA GLU A 435 28.54 -55.69 25.43
C GLU A 435 29.66 -54.84 24.78
N GLU A 436 29.98 -55.08 23.54
CA GLU A 436 31.01 -54.30 22.81
C GLU A 436 30.65 -52.82 22.56
N ILE A 437 29.42 -52.43 22.81
CA ILE A 437 29.06 -50.99 22.81
C ILE A 437 29.94 -50.22 23.82
N LEU A 438 30.40 -50.87 24.89
CA LEU A 438 31.30 -50.27 25.85
C LEU A 438 32.70 -50.01 25.27
N LEU A 439 33.08 -50.69 24.20
CA LEU A 439 34.32 -50.51 23.46
C LEU A 439 34.21 -49.42 22.38
N ARG A 440 33.16 -48.59 22.43
CA ARG A 440 32.85 -47.47 21.50
C ARG A 440 32.48 -47.93 20.09
N ARG A 441 31.90 -49.11 19.94
CA ARG A 441 31.47 -49.70 18.68
C ARG A 441 29.93 -49.63 18.61
N PRO A 442 29.33 -49.13 17.51
CA PRO A 442 27.89 -49.26 17.29
C PRO A 442 27.51 -50.74 17.12
N TRP A 443 26.39 -51.15 17.73
CA TRP A 443 25.84 -52.48 17.60
C TRP A 443 24.46 -52.45 16.96
N THR A 444 24.30 -53.18 15.86
CA THR A 444 23.01 -53.29 15.18
C THR A 444 22.36 -54.62 15.52
N ASN A 445 21.15 -54.54 16.07
CA ASN A 445 20.36 -55.73 16.38
C ASN A 445 19.68 -56.22 15.08
N GLY A 446 20.12 -57.40 14.58
CA GLY A 446 19.57 -57.98 13.35
C GLY A 446 18.10 -58.39 13.42
N SER A 447 17.50 -58.53 14.60
CA SER A 447 16.08 -58.92 14.72
C SER A 447 15.11 -57.71 14.55
N ASN A 448 15.54 -56.49 14.85
CA ASN A 448 14.71 -55.29 14.77
C ASN A 448 15.32 -54.17 13.93
N ASN A 449 16.48 -54.43 13.34
CA ASN A 449 17.23 -53.50 12.52
C ASN A 449 17.51 -52.13 13.18
N ARG A 450 17.74 -52.13 14.50
CA ARG A 450 18.05 -50.96 15.30
C ARG A 450 19.51 -50.94 15.68
N THR A 451 20.18 -49.78 15.49
CA THR A 451 21.56 -49.57 15.90
C THR A 451 21.62 -48.89 17.26
N TYR A 452 22.38 -49.45 18.15
CA TYR A 452 22.58 -48.97 19.53
C TYR A 452 24.02 -48.47 19.71
N PHE A 453 24.16 -47.32 20.33
CA PHE A 453 25.45 -46.69 20.62
C PHE A 453 25.33 -45.75 21.83
N ARG A 454 26.46 -45.35 22.40
CA ARG A 454 26.46 -44.35 23.48
C ARG A 454 26.57 -42.97 22.89
N MET A 455 25.76 -42.01 23.35
CA MET A 455 25.74 -40.63 22.94
C MET A 455 27.15 -39.99 22.95
N LYS A 456 27.91 -40.21 24.02
CA LYS A 456 29.28 -39.68 24.15
C LYS A 456 30.25 -40.17 23.06
N ASP A 457 30.02 -41.34 22.51
CA ASP A 457 30.88 -41.88 21.44
C ASP A 457 30.55 -41.26 20.10
N LEU A 458 29.27 -41.00 19.81
CA LEU A 458 28.85 -40.21 18.65
C LEU A 458 29.36 -38.76 18.77
N GLU A 459 29.23 -38.11 19.93
CA GLU A 459 29.75 -36.77 20.15
C GLU A 459 31.27 -36.69 19.93
N ALA A 460 32.02 -37.67 20.43
CA ALA A 460 33.46 -37.76 20.22
C ALA A 460 33.82 -38.00 18.73
N TYR A 461 33.00 -38.74 18.01
CA TYR A 461 33.14 -38.95 16.56
C TYR A 461 32.90 -37.65 15.82
N LEU A 462 31.75 -36.99 15.99
CA LEU A 462 31.41 -35.72 15.39
C LEU A 462 32.50 -34.66 15.63
N LYS A 463 33.01 -34.56 16.85
CA LYS A 463 34.11 -33.66 17.16
C LYS A 463 35.40 -33.98 16.42
N ARG A 464 35.72 -35.23 16.19
CA ARG A 464 36.89 -35.67 15.37
C ARG A 464 36.70 -35.27 13.89
N GLN A 465 35.48 -35.34 13.38
CA GLN A 465 35.12 -34.92 12.05
C GLN A 465 34.97 -33.39 11.93
N LYS A 466 35.33 -32.64 13.01
CA LYS A 466 35.20 -31.17 13.08
C LYS A 466 33.77 -30.62 12.96
N PHE A 467 32.77 -31.47 13.14
CA PHE A 467 31.37 -31.05 13.22
C PHE A 467 31.07 -30.52 14.62
N ASN A 468 30.94 -29.18 14.75
CA ASN A 468 30.71 -28.49 16.01
C ASN A 468 29.41 -27.69 16.04
N ASP A 469 28.57 -27.86 15.03
CA ASP A 469 27.37 -27.05 14.79
C ASP A 469 26.22 -27.42 15.74
N TYR A 470 26.22 -28.69 16.25
CA TYR A 470 25.21 -29.13 17.18
C TYR A 470 25.80 -29.39 18.58
N ARG A 471 25.14 -28.81 19.58
CA ARG A 471 25.36 -29.17 21.00
C ARG A 471 24.64 -30.47 21.32
N SER A 472 25.04 -31.15 22.41
CA SER A 472 24.48 -32.43 22.88
C SER A 472 22.95 -32.50 22.87
N ASN A 473 22.28 -31.42 23.32
CA ASN A 473 20.83 -31.37 23.35
C ASN A 473 20.23 -31.38 21.92
N LYS A 474 20.88 -30.73 20.97
CA LYS A 474 20.44 -30.68 19.58
C LYS A 474 20.68 -32.02 18.88
N ILE A 475 21.82 -32.68 19.13
CA ILE A 475 22.09 -34.04 18.69
C ILE A 475 21.01 -35.01 19.16
N ALA A 476 20.71 -34.97 20.49
CA ALA A 476 19.66 -35.81 21.09
C ALA A 476 18.26 -35.54 20.48
N GLN A 477 17.97 -34.30 20.13
CA GLN A 477 16.73 -33.92 19.43
C GLN A 477 16.69 -34.55 18.02
N ARG A 478 17.77 -34.39 17.23
CA ARG A 478 17.85 -34.93 15.88
C ARG A 478 17.80 -36.45 15.80
N LEU A 479 18.34 -37.14 16.81
CA LEU A 479 18.21 -38.59 16.92
C LEU A 479 16.78 -39.06 17.23
N ARG A 480 15.90 -38.20 17.71
CA ARG A 480 14.47 -38.52 17.90
C ARG A 480 13.62 -38.28 16.66
N ASP A 481 14.14 -37.50 15.74
CA ASP A 481 13.49 -37.17 14.46
C ASP A 481 13.67 -38.32 13.43
N ILE A 482 14.48 -39.32 13.73
CA ILE A 482 14.76 -40.55 12.96
C ILE A 482 13.98 -41.74 13.56
#